data_2ee1b32ee7e90e956081cfbcdefec162
#
_entry.id   2ee1b32ee7e90e956081cfbcdefec162
#
_cell.length_a   1.000
_cell.length_b   1.000
_cell.length_c   1.000
_cell.angle_alpha   90.00
_cell.angle_beta   90.00
_cell.angle_gamma   90.00
#
_symmetry.space_group_name_H-M   'P 1'
#
loop_
_entity.id
_entity.type
_entity.pdbx_description
1 polymer ?
#
loop_
_entity_poly.entity_id
_entity_poly.type
_entity_poly.pdbx_seq_one_letter_code
_entity_poly.pdbx_strand_id
1 'polypeptide(L)'
;MILLSLALGLAALPKAIEPGALWLDNRGKHIQAHGGGIIKLKDTWYWFGEDRSQDNPPGKRYVACYASKDLTSWKFRRQVLQADDPANLGTPFVLERPKVYRNPKTKKFVMYVHLDDARYRVANVGVYISDKVDGDYKFVRTFRPLNQESRDIGQFIDDDGTAYLIFESRPTKGFYIAKLSDDYLDVEKEISFVKAPLEGGGLVHYNGLYYLIGSRMTGWNPNPNLFATSASLQGPWTTFIDLAPPEKNTYGAQSTMMVKVEGKNKTSVIFMGDIWRPKQHWDGRYLWMPLEIGDGKLWLPEPKPWTINVKTGETALAANP
;
A
#
# COMPACT_ATOMS: atom_id res chain seq x y z
N MET A 1 -42.87 36.72 18.29
CA MET A 1 -41.64 36.92 17.49
C MET A 1 -40.65 35.87 17.95
N ILE A 2 -40.55 34.78 17.23
CA ILE A 2 -39.65 33.65 17.58
C ILE A 2 -38.35 33.85 16.80
N LEU A 3 -37.27 34.15 17.51
CA LEU A 3 -35.91 34.20 16.94
C LEU A 3 -35.41 32.76 16.72
N LEU A 4 -35.38 32.34 15.46
CA LEU A 4 -34.65 31.15 15.08
C LEU A 4 -33.15 31.51 15.07
N SER A 5 -32.39 31.03 16.06
CA SER A 5 -30.93 31.05 16.02
C SER A 5 -30.44 29.94 15.07
N LEU A 6 -30.01 30.32 13.86
CA LEU A 6 -29.20 29.45 13.02
C LEU A 6 -27.81 29.25 13.68
N ALA A 7 -27.61 28.10 14.31
CA ALA A 7 -26.29 27.68 14.67
C ALA A 7 -25.56 27.19 13.38
N LEU A 8 -24.77 28.07 12.77
CA LEU A 8 -23.77 27.67 11.79
C LEU A 8 -22.75 26.77 12.51
N GLY A 9 -22.90 25.47 12.37
CA GLY A 9 -21.88 24.55 12.80
C GLY A 9 -20.59 24.79 11.98
N LEU A 10 -19.60 25.41 12.60
CA LEU A 10 -18.25 25.43 12.04
C LEU A 10 -17.82 23.99 11.81
N ALA A 11 -17.79 23.55 10.55
CA ALA A 11 -17.16 22.28 10.19
C ALA A 11 -15.70 22.37 10.62
N ALA A 12 -15.26 21.46 11.50
CA ALA A 12 -13.86 21.40 11.89
C ALA A 12 -13.00 21.27 10.62
N LEU A 13 -11.96 22.09 10.52
CA LEU A 13 -11.01 22.01 9.41
C LEU A 13 -10.44 20.57 9.34
N PRO A 14 -10.29 20.00 8.14
CA PRO A 14 -9.71 18.68 7.99
C PRO A 14 -8.29 18.66 8.57
N LYS A 15 -7.98 17.61 9.35
CA LYS A 15 -6.65 17.43 9.91
C LYS A 15 -5.64 17.29 8.76
N ALA A 16 -4.52 18.00 8.83
CA ALA A 16 -3.46 17.89 7.84
C ALA A 16 -2.73 16.55 7.93
N ILE A 17 -2.36 16.02 6.78
CA ILE A 17 -1.37 14.96 6.63
C ILE A 17 -0.01 15.64 6.49
N GLU A 18 0.93 15.29 7.38
CA GLU A 18 2.28 15.83 7.39
C GLU A 18 3.26 14.74 6.92
N PRO A 19 3.72 14.78 5.65
CA PRO A 19 4.62 13.77 5.11
C PRO A 19 5.92 13.71 5.90
N GLY A 20 6.39 12.49 6.25
CA GLY A 20 7.63 12.29 7.00
C GLY A 20 7.55 12.56 8.51
N ALA A 21 6.45 13.14 9.01
CA ALA A 21 6.25 13.35 10.44
C ALA A 21 5.98 12.05 11.20
N LEU A 22 6.02 12.13 12.52
CA LEU A 22 5.59 11.04 13.39
C LEU A 22 4.06 11.00 13.42
N TRP A 23 3.49 9.94 12.84
CA TRP A 23 2.05 9.76 12.85
C TRP A 23 1.62 8.92 14.04
N LEU A 24 0.68 9.45 14.82
CA LEU A 24 0.16 8.80 16.01
C LEU A 24 -1.26 8.30 15.76
N ASP A 25 -1.55 7.12 16.29
CA ASP A 25 -2.89 6.55 16.32
C ASP A 25 -3.74 7.15 17.46
N ASN A 26 -4.99 6.68 17.60
CA ASN A 26 -5.91 7.14 18.63
C ASN A 26 -5.47 6.83 20.07
N ARG A 27 -4.39 6.07 20.25
CA ARG A 27 -3.79 5.74 21.57
C ARG A 27 -2.57 6.62 21.87
N GLY A 28 -2.21 7.53 20.94
CA GLY A 28 -0.97 8.30 21.02
C GLY A 28 0.29 7.48 20.72
N LYS A 29 0.16 6.29 20.12
CA LYS A 29 1.29 5.45 19.73
C LYS A 29 1.62 5.67 18.26
N HIS A 30 2.92 5.55 17.92
CA HIS A 30 3.37 5.57 16.52
C HIS A 30 2.64 4.49 15.70
N ILE A 31 2.08 4.88 14.58
CA ILE A 31 1.44 3.95 13.65
C ILE A 31 2.51 3.02 13.07
N GLN A 32 2.28 1.73 13.16
CA GLN A 32 3.14 0.68 12.64
C GLN A 32 2.39 -0.07 11.53
N ALA A 33 2.50 0.43 10.30
CA ALA A 33 1.85 -0.16 9.13
C ALA A 33 2.74 -0.06 7.89
N HIS A 34 3.99 -0.53 8.06
CA HIS A 34 5.03 -0.43 7.02
C HIS A 34 4.78 -1.39 5.86
N GLY A 35 5.27 -1.03 4.67
CA GLY A 35 5.10 -1.81 3.44
C GLY A 35 3.64 -2.08 3.07
N GLY A 36 2.74 -1.33 3.63
CA GLY A 36 1.33 -1.67 3.77
C GLY A 36 0.47 -1.51 2.52
N GLY A 37 -0.80 -1.83 2.71
CA GLY A 37 -1.86 -1.60 1.72
C GLY A 37 -3.15 -1.16 2.38
N ILE A 38 -4.02 -0.55 1.59
CA ILE A 38 -5.31 -0.04 2.03
C ILE A 38 -6.45 -0.71 1.26
N ILE A 39 -7.54 -1.04 1.97
CA ILE A 39 -8.83 -1.32 1.36
C ILE A 39 -9.89 -0.40 1.91
N LYS A 40 -10.91 -0.10 1.10
CA LYS A 40 -12.09 0.67 1.51
C LYS A 40 -13.30 -0.25 1.59
N LEU A 41 -14.00 -0.23 2.73
CA LEU A 41 -15.27 -0.91 2.92
C LEU A 41 -16.31 0.11 3.32
N LYS A 42 -17.27 0.36 2.44
CA LYS A 42 -18.27 1.43 2.62
C LYS A 42 -17.57 2.79 2.81
N ASP A 43 -17.72 3.41 3.97
CA ASP A 43 -17.16 4.70 4.34
C ASP A 43 -15.89 4.62 5.20
N THR A 44 -15.32 3.42 5.35
CA THR A 44 -14.17 3.17 6.23
C THR A 44 -13.00 2.60 5.45
N TRP A 45 -11.85 3.22 5.61
CA TRP A 45 -10.56 2.79 5.09
C TRP A 45 -9.86 1.94 6.13
N TYR A 46 -9.29 0.80 5.71
CA TYR A 46 -8.50 -0.09 6.56
C TYR A 46 -7.09 -0.17 6.00
N TRP A 47 -6.12 0.22 6.82
CA TRP A 47 -4.71 0.21 6.50
C TRP A 47 -4.04 -0.95 7.24
N PHE A 48 -3.41 -1.84 6.48
CA PHE A 48 -2.65 -2.98 6.97
C PHE A 48 -1.18 -2.74 6.69
N GLY A 49 -0.31 -3.12 7.62
CA GLY A 49 1.13 -3.03 7.40
C GLY A 49 1.90 -3.81 8.45
N GLU A 50 3.18 -3.96 8.19
CA GLU A 50 4.10 -4.61 9.12
C GLU A 50 4.17 -3.82 10.42
N ASP A 51 3.92 -4.50 11.53
CA ASP A 51 4.10 -3.94 12.87
C ASP A 51 5.52 -4.25 13.37
N ARG A 52 6.37 -3.25 13.29
CA ARG A 52 7.78 -3.31 13.69
C ARG A 52 8.02 -2.69 15.07
N SER A 53 6.99 -2.59 15.92
CA SER A 53 7.07 -2.07 17.30
C SER A 53 8.15 -2.79 18.11
N GLN A 54 8.91 -2.04 18.89
CA GLN A 54 9.92 -2.59 19.80
C GLN A 54 9.31 -3.45 20.91
N ASP A 55 8.05 -3.19 21.27
CA ASP A 55 7.31 -3.93 22.30
C ASP A 55 6.89 -5.34 21.84
N ASN A 56 7.02 -5.65 20.54
CA ASN A 56 6.64 -6.95 20.00
C ASN A 56 7.61 -8.04 20.46
N PRO A 57 7.11 -9.18 20.99
CA PRO A 57 7.96 -10.32 21.31
C PRO A 57 8.84 -10.76 20.14
N PRO A 58 10.11 -11.09 20.39
CA PRO A 58 11.02 -11.51 19.33
C PRO A 58 10.62 -12.86 18.71
N GLY A 59 11.12 -13.14 17.50
CA GLY A 59 10.90 -14.41 16.81
C GLY A 59 9.62 -14.48 15.98
N LYS A 60 8.63 -13.64 16.24
CA LYS A 60 7.37 -13.56 15.48
C LYS A 60 7.38 -12.38 14.51
N ARG A 61 6.42 -12.41 13.56
CA ARG A 61 6.12 -11.29 12.67
C ARG A 61 4.68 -10.87 12.87
N TYR A 62 4.44 -9.56 12.77
CA TYR A 62 3.16 -8.97 13.10
C TYR A 62 2.66 -8.08 11.97
N VAL A 63 1.35 -8.12 11.73
CA VAL A 63 0.66 -7.16 10.87
C VAL A 63 -0.38 -6.44 11.71
N ALA A 64 -0.29 -5.13 11.74
CA ALA A 64 -1.29 -4.27 12.36
C ALA A 64 -2.37 -3.83 11.38
N CYS A 65 -3.57 -3.57 11.89
CA CYS A 65 -4.68 -2.98 11.17
C CYS A 65 -5.14 -1.70 11.85
N TYR A 66 -5.31 -0.67 11.05
CA TYR A 66 -5.86 0.62 11.46
C TYR A 66 -7.09 0.94 10.63
N ALA A 67 -8.03 1.73 11.18
CA ALA A 67 -9.23 2.16 10.49
C ALA A 67 -9.36 3.68 10.53
N SER A 68 -9.80 4.26 9.41
CA SER A 68 -10.04 5.70 9.27
C SER A 68 -11.29 5.96 8.42
N LYS A 69 -11.95 7.10 8.66
CA LYS A 69 -13.02 7.62 7.80
C LYS A 69 -12.59 8.82 6.95
N ASP A 70 -11.37 9.30 7.18
CA ASP A 70 -10.88 10.55 6.59
C ASP A 70 -9.44 10.45 6.02
N LEU A 71 -8.77 9.30 6.15
CA LEU A 71 -7.38 9.04 5.80
C LEU A 71 -6.35 9.84 6.63
N THR A 72 -6.80 10.61 7.61
CA THR A 72 -5.93 11.46 8.45
C THR A 72 -5.92 11.04 9.91
N SER A 73 -7.04 10.53 10.40
CA SER A 73 -7.22 10.09 11.79
C SER A 73 -7.39 8.60 11.85
N TRP A 74 -6.37 7.91 12.38
CA TRP A 74 -6.30 6.47 12.37
C TRP A 74 -6.58 5.88 13.74
N LYS A 75 -7.50 4.91 13.79
CA LYS A 75 -7.80 4.13 14.98
C LYS A 75 -7.15 2.77 14.86
N PHE A 76 -6.25 2.45 15.78
CA PHE A 76 -5.71 1.09 15.90
C PHE A 76 -6.84 0.10 16.14
N ARG A 77 -6.90 -0.94 15.34
CA ARG A 77 -7.87 -2.02 15.50
C ARG A 77 -7.27 -3.14 16.31
N ARG A 78 -6.19 -3.72 15.82
CA ARG A 78 -5.41 -4.78 16.47
C ARG A 78 -4.22 -5.20 15.62
N GLN A 79 -3.38 -6.05 16.17
CA GLN A 79 -2.52 -6.93 15.37
C GLN A 79 -3.40 -8.05 14.81
N VAL A 80 -3.64 -8.02 13.50
CA VAL A 80 -4.53 -8.98 12.80
C VAL A 80 -3.81 -10.26 12.39
N LEU A 81 -2.48 -10.24 12.40
CA LEU A 81 -1.62 -11.38 12.17
C LEU A 81 -0.48 -11.38 13.15
N GLN A 82 -0.25 -12.53 13.77
CA GLN A 82 0.92 -12.89 14.58
C GLN A 82 1.44 -14.20 14.01
N ALA A 83 2.48 -14.12 13.16
CA ALA A 83 3.04 -15.27 12.49
C ALA A 83 4.23 -15.84 13.31
N ASP A 84 4.22 -17.14 13.49
CA ASP A 84 5.24 -17.92 14.19
C ASP A 84 5.78 -18.98 13.23
N ASP A 85 6.63 -18.53 12.29
CA ASP A 85 7.26 -19.33 11.23
C ASP A 85 6.31 -20.31 10.52
N PRO A 86 5.28 -19.83 9.82
CA PRO A 86 4.20 -20.67 9.30
C PRO A 86 4.63 -21.62 8.17
N ALA A 87 5.82 -21.42 7.62
CA ALA A 87 6.33 -22.17 6.47
C ALA A 87 7.68 -22.83 6.74
N ASN A 88 8.09 -22.97 7.99
CA ASN A 88 9.38 -23.54 8.43
C ASN A 88 10.60 -22.86 7.76
N LEU A 89 10.56 -21.53 7.72
CA LEU A 89 11.60 -20.69 7.11
C LEU A 89 12.81 -20.46 8.03
N GLY A 90 12.66 -20.80 9.31
CA GLY A 90 13.63 -20.55 10.37
C GLY A 90 13.41 -19.19 11.06
N THR A 91 13.99 -19.03 12.24
CA THR A 91 13.84 -17.79 13.03
C THR A 91 15.20 -17.07 13.10
N PRO A 92 15.28 -15.79 12.68
CA PRO A 92 14.20 -14.95 12.16
C PRO A 92 13.82 -15.29 10.71
N PHE A 93 12.57 -15.03 10.35
CA PHE A 93 12.08 -15.09 8.97
C PHE A 93 11.56 -13.72 8.52
N VAL A 94 11.30 -13.57 7.22
CA VAL A 94 10.76 -12.36 6.61
C VAL A 94 9.26 -12.52 6.39
N LEU A 95 8.48 -11.50 6.79
CA LEU A 95 7.08 -11.31 6.44
C LEU A 95 6.90 -9.82 6.17
N GLU A 96 6.71 -9.47 4.90
CA GLU A 96 6.71 -8.10 4.45
C GLU A 96 5.55 -7.82 3.49
N ARG A 97 5.26 -6.53 3.26
CA ARG A 97 4.32 -6.04 2.25
C ARG A 97 2.91 -6.62 2.32
N PRO A 98 2.21 -6.65 3.48
CA PRO A 98 0.86 -7.21 3.55
C PRO A 98 -0.12 -6.44 2.66
N LYS A 99 -0.88 -7.18 1.83
CA LYS A 99 -1.91 -6.68 0.93
C LYS A 99 -3.19 -7.46 1.14
N VAL A 100 -4.30 -6.78 1.38
CA VAL A 100 -5.57 -7.41 1.73
C VAL A 100 -6.60 -7.18 0.64
N TYR A 101 -7.30 -8.24 0.27
CA TYR A 101 -8.42 -8.23 -0.66
C TYR A 101 -9.69 -8.71 0.04
N ARG A 102 -10.84 -8.18 -0.36
CA ARG A 102 -12.13 -8.75 0.02
C ARG A 102 -12.68 -9.55 -1.15
N ASN A 103 -12.79 -10.85 -1.00
CA ASN A 103 -13.36 -11.69 -2.05
C ASN A 103 -14.88 -11.46 -2.15
N PRO A 104 -15.43 -11.10 -3.33
CA PRO A 104 -16.84 -10.78 -3.49
C PRO A 104 -17.73 -12.03 -3.43
N LYS A 105 -17.21 -13.23 -3.75
CA LYS A 105 -17.95 -14.50 -3.76
C LYS A 105 -17.99 -15.12 -2.36
N THR A 106 -16.82 -15.36 -1.77
CA THR A 106 -16.69 -16.04 -0.46
C THR A 106 -16.94 -15.11 0.72
N LYS A 107 -16.92 -13.78 0.50
CA LYS A 107 -16.96 -12.71 1.52
C LYS A 107 -15.77 -12.68 2.47
N LYS A 108 -14.82 -13.60 2.31
CA LYS A 108 -13.57 -13.66 3.09
C LYS A 108 -12.65 -12.49 2.76
N PHE A 109 -11.80 -12.17 3.73
CA PHE A 109 -10.66 -11.29 3.54
C PHE A 109 -9.42 -12.15 3.33
N VAL A 110 -8.68 -11.90 2.27
CA VAL A 110 -7.48 -12.65 1.90
C VAL A 110 -6.30 -11.69 1.95
N MET A 111 -5.30 -12.03 2.75
CA MET A 111 -4.06 -11.28 2.86
C MET A 111 -2.94 -12.03 2.17
N TYR A 112 -2.26 -11.35 1.27
CA TYR A 112 -1.00 -11.77 0.70
C TYR A 112 0.14 -11.06 1.41
N VAL A 113 1.25 -11.76 1.61
CA VAL A 113 2.49 -11.22 2.18
C VAL A 113 3.68 -11.79 1.41
N HIS A 114 4.79 -11.07 1.36
CA HIS A 114 6.07 -11.66 1.01
C HIS A 114 6.55 -12.51 2.19
N LEU A 115 6.84 -13.78 1.94
CA LEU A 115 7.44 -14.71 2.92
C LEU A 115 8.81 -15.18 2.44
N ASP A 116 9.82 -15.03 3.31
CA ASP A 116 11.18 -15.45 2.98
C ASP A 116 11.95 -15.93 4.22
N ASP A 117 13.06 -16.63 3.99
CA ASP A 117 14.03 -16.86 5.05
C ASP A 117 14.83 -15.57 5.33
N ALA A 118 15.59 -15.55 6.42
CA ALA A 118 16.39 -14.38 6.81
C ALA A 118 17.44 -13.95 5.76
N ARG A 119 17.68 -14.75 4.74
CA ARG A 119 18.66 -14.50 3.66
C ARG A 119 17.99 -14.21 2.32
N TYR A 120 16.67 -14.09 2.30
CA TYR A 120 15.87 -13.83 1.09
C TYR A 120 16.10 -14.85 -0.04
N ARG A 121 16.11 -16.18 0.27
CA ARG A 121 16.38 -17.26 -0.70
C ARG A 121 15.13 -18.00 -1.14
N VAL A 122 14.03 -17.89 -0.38
CA VAL A 122 12.79 -18.63 -0.64
C VAL A 122 11.90 -17.89 -1.60
N ALA A 123 11.74 -16.58 -1.42
CA ALA A 123 11.00 -15.67 -2.29
C ALA A 123 9.60 -16.17 -2.67
N ASN A 124 8.79 -16.44 -1.65
CA ASN A 124 7.42 -16.90 -1.79
C ASN A 124 6.40 -15.82 -1.42
N VAL A 125 5.16 -16.01 -1.82
CA VAL A 125 4.01 -15.36 -1.17
C VAL A 125 3.46 -16.26 -0.08
N GLY A 126 2.97 -15.65 1.02
CA GLY A 126 2.14 -16.30 2.02
C GLY A 126 0.70 -15.83 1.88
N VAL A 127 -0.26 -16.74 2.02
CA VAL A 127 -1.68 -16.43 1.95
C VAL A 127 -2.33 -16.72 3.29
N TYR A 128 -3.10 -15.75 3.77
CA TYR A 128 -3.85 -15.82 5.03
C TYR A 128 -5.29 -15.40 4.79
N ILE A 129 -6.23 -15.94 5.57
CA ILE A 129 -7.65 -15.62 5.46
C ILE A 129 -8.26 -15.20 6.80
N SER A 130 -9.29 -14.35 6.73
CA SER A 130 -10.13 -13.97 7.86
C SER A 130 -11.60 -13.79 7.43
N ASP A 131 -12.52 -14.01 8.33
CA ASP A 131 -13.95 -13.70 8.14
C ASP A 131 -14.28 -12.23 8.33
N LYS A 132 -13.41 -11.50 9.02
CA LYS A 132 -13.58 -10.07 9.34
C LYS A 132 -12.36 -9.29 8.87
N VAL A 133 -12.60 -8.05 8.40
CA VAL A 133 -11.54 -7.18 7.90
C VAL A 133 -10.43 -6.98 8.94
N ASP A 134 -10.79 -6.81 10.20
CA ASP A 134 -9.91 -6.61 11.34
C ASP A 134 -9.90 -7.83 12.30
N GLY A 135 -10.25 -9.03 11.78
CA GLY A 135 -10.18 -10.29 12.51
C GLY A 135 -8.79 -10.92 12.48
N ASP A 136 -8.67 -12.10 13.08
CA ASP A 136 -7.43 -12.87 13.02
C ASP A 136 -7.28 -13.52 11.65
N TYR A 137 -6.16 -13.27 10.99
CA TYR A 137 -5.81 -13.89 9.73
C TYR A 137 -5.08 -15.21 9.97
N LYS A 138 -5.61 -16.29 9.40
CA LYS A 138 -5.07 -17.65 9.55
C LYS A 138 -4.29 -18.04 8.31
N PHE A 139 -3.13 -18.65 8.50
CA PHE A 139 -2.30 -19.18 7.43
C PHE A 139 -3.04 -20.24 6.61
N VAL A 140 -2.93 -20.15 5.29
CA VAL A 140 -3.52 -21.10 4.33
C VAL A 140 -2.42 -21.87 3.63
N ARG A 141 -1.50 -21.13 2.98
CA ARG A 141 -0.44 -21.71 2.17
C ARG A 141 0.67 -20.70 1.88
N THR A 142 1.77 -21.22 1.38
CA THR A 142 2.85 -20.45 0.76
C THR A 142 3.23 -21.08 -0.57
N PHE A 143 3.60 -20.25 -1.55
CA PHE A 143 3.97 -20.71 -2.88
C PHE A 143 4.69 -19.61 -3.68
N ARG A 144 5.27 -19.99 -4.82
CA ARG A 144 5.77 -19.05 -5.83
C ARG A 144 4.69 -18.83 -6.88
N PRO A 145 4.10 -17.61 -6.98
CA PRO A 145 3.07 -17.34 -7.97
C PRO A 145 3.65 -17.51 -9.38
N LEU A 146 2.90 -18.16 -10.27
CA LEU A 146 3.36 -18.50 -11.64
C LEU A 146 4.69 -19.27 -11.67
N ASN A 147 5.06 -19.97 -10.60
CA ASN A 147 6.35 -20.62 -10.39
C ASN A 147 7.56 -19.66 -10.43
N GLN A 148 7.34 -18.37 -10.23
CA GLN A 148 8.36 -17.32 -10.19
C GLN A 148 8.70 -16.93 -8.76
N GLU A 149 9.93 -16.46 -8.52
CA GLU A 149 10.23 -15.76 -7.27
C GLU A 149 9.28 -14.56 -7.10
N SER A 150 8.87 -14.33 -5.86
CA SER A 150 8.03 -13.19 -5.51
C SER A 150 8.55 -12.54 -4.24
N ARG A 151 9.00 -11.30 -4.34
CA ARG A 151 9.45 -10.53 -3.18
C ARG A 151 8.47 -9.41 -2.88
N ASP A 152 8.79 -8.17 -3.23
CA ASP A 152 7.86 -7.07 -3.04
C ASP A 152 6.58 -7.30 -3.83
N ILE A 153 5.45 -7.19 -3.13
CA ILE A 153 4.12 -7.37 -3.72
C ILE A 153 3.30 -6.09 -3.66
N GLY A 154 2.48 -5.88 -4.68
CA GLY A 154 1.48 -4.84 -4.78
C GLY A 154 0.08 -5.44 -4.93
N GLN A 155 -0.90 -4.63 -4.61
CA GLN A 155 -2.33 -4.93 -4.72
C GLN A 155 -2.96 -4.05 -5.78
N PHE A 156 -3.78 -4.65 -6.64
CA PHE A 156 -4.61 -3.89 -7.56
C PHE A 156 -6.00 -4.56 -7.71
N ILE A 157 -7.03 -3.74 -7.68
CA ILE A 157 -8.39 -4.13 -8.02
C ILE A 157 -8.83 -3.16 -9.11
N ASP A 158 -9.15 -3.70 -10.28
CA ASP A 158 -9.57 -2.90 -11.43
C ASP A 158 -11.01 -2.40 -11.30
N ASP A 159 -11.42 -1.48 -12.16
CA ASP A 159 -12.74 -0.84 -12.13
C ASP A 159 -13.89 -1.85 -12.36
N ASP A 160 -13.62 -2.99 -12.99
CA ASP A 160 -14.56 -4.10 -13.14
C ASP A 160 -14.63 -5.04 -11.91
N GLY A 161 -13.82 -4.76 -10.88
CA GLY A 161 -13.71 -5.56 -9.65
C GLY A 161 -12.78 -6.76 -9.74
N THR A 162 -12.10 -6.97 -10.87
CA THR A 162 -11.09 -8.03 -11.00
C THR A 162 -9.87 -7.71 -10.15
N ALA A 163 -9.41 -8.69 -9.37
CA ALA A 163 -8.28 -8.53 -8.46
C ALA A 163 -6.98 -9.11 -9.05
N TYR A 164 -5.90 -8.37 -8.85
CA TYR A 164 -4.58 -8.72 -9.35
C TYR A 164 -3.53 -8.62 -8.25
N LEU A 165 -2.59 -9.57 -8.26
CA LEU A 165 -1.34 -9.49 -7.53
C LEU A 165 -0.28 -8.89 -8.46
N ILE A 166 0.41 -7.86 -8.02
CA ILE A 166 1.64 -7.38 -8.65
C ILE A 166 2.79 -7.94 -7.82
N PHE A 167 3.78 -8.55 -8.45
CA PHE A 167 4.95 -9.02 -7.71
C PHE A 167 6.23 -8.89 -8.54
N GLU A 168 7.31 -8.56 -7.86
CA GLU A 168 8.61 -8.48 -8.49
C GLU A 168 9.33 -9.83 -8.44
N SER A 169 10.04 -10.14 -9.50
CA SER A 169 10.91 -11.31 -9.59
C SER A 169 12.31 -10.88 -9.99
N ARG A 170 13.28 -11.16 -9.12
CA ARG A 170 14.68 -10.77 -9.37
C ARG A 170 15.36 -11.54 -10.50
N PRO A 171 15.13 -12.84 -10.66
CA PRO A 171 15.70 -13.57 -11.80
C PRO A 171 15.25 -13.02 -13.16
N THR A 172 13.98 -12.66 -13.29
CA THR A 172 13.42 -12.16 -14.55
C THR A 172 13.57 -10.64 -14.70
N LYS A 173 13.88 -9.93 -13.61
CA LYS A 173 14.09 -8.48 -13.54
C LYS A 173 12.86 -7.69 -14.00
N GLY A 174 11.73 -7.92 -13.34
CA GLY A 174 10.50 -7.22 -13.67
C GLY A 174 9.33 -7.53 -12.75
N PHE A 175 8.22 -6.86 -13.05
CA PHE A 175 6.94 -7.08 -12.40
C PHE A 175 6.07 -8.03 -13.20
N TYR A 176 5.48 -9.00 -12.52
CA TYR A 176 4.34 -9.75 -13.01
C TYR A 176 3.06 -9.08 -12.54
N ILE A 177 2.10 -8.90 -13.43
CA ILE A 177 0.72 -8.55 -13.12
C ILE A 177 -0.09 -9.83 -13.34
N ALA A 178 -0.61 -10.39 -12.26
CA ALA A 178 -1.22 -11.71 -12.28
C ALA A 178 -2.64 -11.65 -11.71
N LYS A 179 -3.61 -12.20 -12.45
CA LYS A 179 -5.00 -12.28 -12.00
C LYS A 179 -5.12 -13.31 -10.88
N LEU A 180 -5.82 -12.94 -9.80
CA LEU A 180 -6.14 -13.87 -8.72
C LEU A 180 -7.20 -14.90 -9.14
N SER A 181 -7.14 -16.10 -8.55
CA SER A 181 -8.17 -17.12 -8.68
C SER A 181 -9.52 -16.64 -8.12
N ASP A 182 -10.60 -17.36 -8.44
CA ASP A 182 -11.96 -17.02 -8.01
C ASP A 182 -12.15 -16.90 -6.50
N ASP A 183 -11.41 -17.66 -5.71
CA ASP A 183 -11.42 -17.63 -4.25
C ASP A 183 -10.36 -16.70 -3.65
N TYR A 184 -9.48 -16.14 -4.49
CA TYR A 184 -8.33 -15.32 -4.14
C TYR A 184 -7.22 -16.05 -3.35
N LEU A 185 -7.22 -17.38 -3.33
CA LEU A 185 -6.20 -18.16 -2.61
C LEU A 185 -5.00 -18.55 -3.47
N ASP A 186 -5.08 -18.25 -4.76
CA ASP A 186 -4.02 -18.54 -5.74
C ASP A 186 -4.00 -17.47 -6.84
N VAL A 187 -3.02 -17.56 -7.73
CA VAL A 187 -2.93 -16.81 -8.98
C VAL A 187 -3.47 -17.68 -10.11
N GLU A 188 -4.44 -17.16 -10.87
CA GLU A 188 -5.04 -17.88 -12.00
C GLU A 188 -4.12 -17.88 -13.23
N LYS A 189 -3.64 -16.69 -13.59
CA LYS A 189 -2.81 -16.52 -14.81
C LYS A 189 -2.03 -15.22 -14.80
N GLU A 190 -0.93 -15.22 -15.57
CA GLU A 190 -0.22 -14.01 -15.96
C GLU A 190 -1.11 -13.17 -16.89
N ILE A 191 -1.15 -11.86 -16.63
CA ILE A 191 -1.74 -10.87 -17.53
C ILE A 191 -0.66 -10.17 -18.33
N SER A 192 0.43 -9.77 -17.66
CA SER A 192 1.60 -9.24 -18.33
C SER A 192 2.85 -9.36 -17.46
N PHE A 193 3.99 -9.37 -18.11
CA PHE A 193 5.30 -9.19 -17.51
C PHE A 193 5.88 -7.84 -17.97
N VAL A 194 6.21 -6.98 -17.02
CA VAL A 194 6.77 -5.66 -17.28
C VAL A 194 8.24 -5.66 -16.88
N LYS A 195 9.12 -5.74 -17.88
CA LYS A 195 10.56 -5.82 -17.64
C LYS A 195 11.10 -4.50 -17.06
N ALA A 196 11.47 -4.53 -15.81
CA ALA A 196 12.08 -3.41 -15.09
C ALA A 196 12.76 -3.92 -13.81
N PRO A 197 14.03 -3.61 -13.56
CA PRO A 197 14.74 -4.01 -12.34
C PRO A 197 14.31 -3.10 -11.18
N LEU A 198 13.03 -3.20 -10.80
CA LEU A 198 12.38 -2.39 -9.78
C LEU A 198 11.70 -3.31 -8.75
N GLU A 199 11.45 -2.75 -7.56
CA GLU A 199 10.70 -3.35 -6.45
C GLU A 199 9.64 -2.36 -5.94
N GLY A 200 8.86 -2.70 -4.92
CA GLY A 200 7.85 -1.81 -4.33
C GLY A 200 6.73 -1.43 -5.29
N GLY A 201 6.29 -2.37 -6.14
CA GLY A 201 5.31 -2.14 -7.19
C GLY A 201 3.95 -1.67 -6.69
N GLY A 202 3.40 -0.63 -7.32
CA GLY A 202 2.04 -0.14 -7.11
C GLY A 202 1.38 0.19 -8.45
N LEU A 203 0.08 -0.11 -8.57
CA LEU A 203 -0.70 0.08 -9.80
C LEU A 203 -2.00 0.83 -9.52
N VAL A 204 -2.38 1.72 -10.42
CA VAL A 204 -3.67 2.39 -10.41
C VAL A 204 -4.20 2.55 -11.84
N HIS A 205 -5.51 2.42 -12.02
CA HIS A 205 -6.23 2.80 -13.23
C HIS A 205 -6.85 4.20 -13.04
N TYR A 206 -6.49 5.14 -13.90
CA TYR A 206 -6.94 6.52 -13.82
C TYR A 206 -7.14 7.13 -15.21
N ASN A 207 -8.35 7.65 -15.48
CA ASN A 207 -8.73 8.28 -16.75
C ASN A 207 -8.35 7.45 -18.00
N GLY A 208 -8.64 6.14 -17.96
CA GLY A 208 -8.43 5.23 -19.10
C GLY A 208 -6.98 4.78 -19.30
N LEU A 209 -6.06 5.11 -18.39
CA LEU A 209 -4.68 4.65 -18.40
C LEU A 209 -4.32 3.93 -17.09
N TYR A 210 -3.52 2.91 -17.21
CA TYR A 210 -2.85 2.26 -16.09
C TYR A 210 -1.51 2.93 -15.83
N TYR A 211 -1.22 3.16 -14.55
CA TYR A 211 0.04 3.73 -14.07
C TYR A 211 0.68 2.74 -13.12
N LEU A 212 1.86 2.25 -13.46
CA LEU A 212 2.65 1.33 -12.65
C LEU A 212 3.86 2.08 -12.11
N ILE A 213 4.02 2.06 -10.77
CA ILE A 213 5.18 2.65 -10.11
C ILE A 213 6.07 1.55 -9.52
N GLY A 214 7.33 1.87 -9.30
CA GLY A 214 8.27 1.02 -8.57
C GLY A 214 9.51 1.79 -8.16
N SER A 215 10.23 1.29 -7.17
CA SER A 215 11.50 1.81 -6.70
C SER A 215 12.67 1.00 -7.26
N ARG A 216 13.87 1.60 -7.36
CA ARG A 216 15.08 0.87 -7.72
C ARG A 216 15.47 -0.08 -6.58
N MET A 217 16.15 -1.17 -6.90
CA MET A 217 16.61 -2.17 -5.94
C MET A 217 17.89 -1.71 -5.24
N THR A 218 17.77 -0.89 -4.20
CA THR A 218 18.88 -0.39 -3.37
C THR A 218 18.79 -0.83 -1.91
N GLY A 219 18.00 -1.88 -1.66
CA GLY A 219 17.67 -2.33 -0.31
C GLY A 219 16.90 -1.25 0.44
N TRP A 220 17.33 -0.95 1.67
CA TRP A 220 16.68 0.05 2.52
C TRP A 220 17.12 1.51 2.26
N ASN A 221 18.01 1.74 1.27
CA ASN A 221 18.46 3.09 0.94
C ASN A 221 17.45 3.75 -0.01
N PRO A 222 17.14 5.05 0.21
CA PRO A 222 16.24 5.77 -0.68
C PRO A 222 16.83 5.90 -2.09
N ASN A 223 15.93 5.90 -3.07
CA ASN A 223 16.31 5.99 -4.48
C ASN A 223 15.20 6.67 -5.30
N PRO A 224 15.45 7.06 -6.55
CA PRO A 224 14.41 7.52 -7.45
C PRO A 224 13.40 6.40 -7.72
N ASN A 225 12.12 6.63 -7.37
CA ASN A 225 11.03 5.78 -7.83
C ASN A 225 10.62 6.22 -9.24
N LEU A 226 10.16 5.26 -10.02
CA LEU A 226 9.86 5.43 -11.43
C LEU A 226 8.41 5.05 -11.70
N PHE A 227 7.88 5.50 -12.85
CA PHE A 227 6.57 5.05 -13.33
C PHE A 227 6.59 4.76 -14.83
N ALA A 228 5.67 3.91 -15.24
CA ALA A 228 5.32 3.63 -16.64
C ALA A 228 3.80 3.64 -16.79
N THR A 229 3.32 3.85 -18.02
CA THR A 229 1.89 3.86 -18.34
C THR A 229 1.54 2.88 -19.44
N SER A 230 0.28 2.46 -19.47
CA SER A 230 -0.29 1.69 -20.57
C SER A 230 -1.79 1.94 -20.69
N ALA A 231 -2.35 1.81 -21.88
CA ALA A 231 -3.79 1.82 -22.11
C ALA A 231 -4.45 0.47 -21.74
N SER A 232 -3.65 -0.57 -21.48
CA SER A 232 -4.12 -1.93 -21.16
C SER A 232 -3.19 -2.59 -20.15
N LEU A 233 -3.73 -3.43 -19.28
CA LEU A 233 -2.93 -4.24 -18.35
C LEU A 233 -1.96 -5.18 -19.08
N GLN A 234 -2.29 -5.60 -20.30
CA GLN A 234 -1.43 -6.42 -21.14
C GLN A 234 -0.26 -5.63 -21.75
N GLY A 235 -0.30 -4.30 -21.65
CA GLY A 235 0.68 -3.43 -22.31
C GLY A 235 0.25 -3.03 -23.74
N PRO A 236 1.13 -2.50 -24.57
CA PRO A 236 2.54 -2.22 -24.22
C PRO A 236 2.67 -1.13 -23.15
N TRP A 237 3.66 -1.30 -22.29
CA TRP A 237 4.02 -0.31 -21.26
C TRP A 237 5.06 0.67 -21.83
N THR A 238 4.95 1.94 -21.45
CA THR A 238 5.97 2.94 -21.76
C THR A 238 7.28 2.63 -21.03
N THR A 239 8.36 3.28 -21.44
CA THR A 239 9.60 3.26 -20.66
C THR A 239 9.38 3.90 -19.29
N PHE A 240 9.96 3.32 -18.26
CA PHE A 240 9.93 3.90 -16.92
C PHE A 240 10.73 5.20 -16.86
N ILE A 241 10.11 6.23 -16.33
CA ILE A 241 10.71 7.55 -16.10
C ILE A 241 10.54 7.96 -14.62
N ASP A 242 11.30 8.96 -14.18
CA ASP A 242 11.31 9.41 -12.80
C ASP A 242 9.94 9.98 -12.36
N LEU A 243 9.50 9.58 -11.17
CA LEU A 243 8.25 10.01 -10.52
C LEU A 243 8.40 11.38 -9.83
N ALA A 244 9.64 11.77 -9.48
CA ALA A 244 10.01 13.00 -8.79
C ALA A 244 11.42 13.41 -9.28
N PRO A 245 11.94 14.60 -8.93
CA PRO A 245 13.32 14.93 -9.25
C PRO A 245 14.27 13.83 -8.77
N PRO A 246 15.09 13.22 -9.64
CA PRO A 246 15.88 12.03 -9.29
C PRO A 246 16.89 12.30 -8.16
N GLU A 247 17.44 13.51 -8.08
CA GLU A 247 18.37 13.93 -7.02
C GLU A 247 17.70 14.00 -5.62
N LYS A 248 16.38 14.02 -5.57
CA LYS A 248 15.59 13.98 -4.32
C LYS A 248 15.33 12.57 -3.83
N ASN A 249 15.68 11.54 -4.60
CA ASN A 249 15.45 10.12 -4.24
C ASN A 249 14.03 9.87 -3.72
N THR A 250 13.02 10.39 -4.42
CA THR A 250 11.60 10.32 -4.01
C THR A 250 11.39 10.84 -2.57
N TYR A 251 12.11 11.88 -2.21
CA TYR A 251 12.09 12.50 -0.88
C TYR A 251 12.37 11.50 0.26
N GLY A 252 13.20 10.51 0.00
CA GLY A 252 13.59 9.47 0.96
C GLY A 252 12.63 8.30 1.08
N ALA A 253 11.57 8.24 0.27
CA ALA A 253 10.54 7.21 0.37
C ALA A 253 10.67 6.12 -0.70
N GLN A 254 10.28 4.90 -0.32
CA GLN A 254 10.04 3.77 -1.22
C GLN A 254 8.53 3.58 -1.41
N SER A 255 8.09 3.40 -2.64
CA SER A 255 6.68 3.14 -2.98
C SER A 255 6.14 1.86 -2.35
N THR A 256 4.86 1.87 -1.99
CA THR A 256 4.15 0.67 -1.52
C THR A 256 2.77 0.51 -2.16
N MET A 257 2.09 1.62 -2.46
CA MET A 257 0.76 1.61 -3.07
C MET A 257 0.43 2.98 -3.66
N MET A 258 -0.50 3.03 -4.60
CA MET A 258 -1.27 4.23 -4.96
C MET A 258 -2.72 4.04 -4.54
N VAL A 259 -3.29 5.00 -3.82
CA VAL A 259 -4.66 4.95 -3.31
C VAL A 259 -5.54 5.89 -4.12
N LYS A 260 -6.51 5.30 -4.84
CA LYS A 260 -7.55 6.07 -5.56
C LYS A 260 -8.64 6.48 -4.58
N VAL A 261 -8.90 7.77 -4.47
CA VAL A 261 -9.97 8.36 -3.65
C VAL A 261 -10.99 8.99 -4.58
N GLU A 262 -12.05 8.24 -4.85
CA GLU A 262 -13.16 8.67 -5.68
C GLU A 262 -14.14 9.47 -4.83
N GLY A 263 -14.20 10.77 -5.07
CA GLY A 263 -15.10 11.68 -4.42
C GLY A 263 -16.17 12.22 -5.38
N LYS A 264 -17.11 12.97 -4.83
CA LYS A 264 -18.24 13.55 -5.60
C LYS A 264 -17.77 14.55 -6.67
N ASN A 265 -16.71 15.32 -6.37
CA ASN A 265 -16.24 16.41 -7.23
C ASN A 265 -14.98 16.00 -8.03
N LYS A 266 -14.14 15.16 -7.47
CA LYS A 266 -12.83 14.80 -8.02
C LYS A 266 -12.41 13.39 -7.60
N THR A 267 -11.67 12.71 -8.46
CA THR A 267 -10.87 11.54 -8.08
C THR A 267 -9.44 12.00 -7.88
N SER A 268 -8.90 11.76 -6.69
CA SER A 268 -7.49 11.98 -6.37
C SER A 268 -6.76 10.67 -6.19
N VAL A 269 -5.49 10.63 -6.59
CA VAL A 269 -4.61 9.49 -6.37
C VAL A 269 -3.53 9.91 -5.39
N ILE A 270 -3.37 9.13 -4.33
CA ILE A 270 -2.40 9.37 -3.27
C ILE A 270 -1.25 8.39 -3.41
N PHE A 271 -0.02 8.89 -3.53
CA PHE A 271 1.18 8.10 -3.35
C PHE A 271 1.31 7.69 -1.90
N MET A 272 1.51 6.40 -1.65
CA MET A 272 1.92 5.88 -0.35
C MET A 272 3.35 5.37 -0.45
N GLY A 273 4.21 5.87 0.41
CA GLY A 273 5.59 5.42 0.51
C GLY A 273 6.04 5.33 1.96
N ASP A 274 7.02 4.46 2.20
CA ASP A 274 7.69 4.30 3.49
C ASP A 274 9.05 5.00 3.45
N ILE A 275 9.34 5.83 4.44
CA ILE A 275 10.66 6.38 4.72
C ILE A 275 11.31 5.45 5.73
N TRP A 276 12.10 4.52 5.22
CA TRP A 276 12.75 3.50 6.01
C TRP A 276 13.86 4.09 6.89
N ARG A 277 14.03 3.52 8.08
CA ARG A 277 15.15 3.77 8.98
C ARG A 277 15.86 2.46 9.28
N PRO A 278 16.83 2.04 8.47
CA PRO A 278 17.38 0.67 8.50
C PRO A 278 17.95 0.22 9.85
N LYS A 279 18.43 1.13 10.67
CA LYS A 279 18.94 0.83 12.03
C LYS A 279 17.83 0.82 13.10
N GLN A 280 16.66 1.35 12.78
CA GLN A 280 15.55 1.57 13.70
C GLN A 280 14.22 1.47 12.93
N HIS A 281 13.95 0.29 12.34
CA HIS A 281 12.75 0.09 11.49
C HIS A 281 11.44 0.48 12.18
N TRP A 282 11.39 0.36 13.51
CA TRP A 282 10.25 0.79 14.33
C TRP A 282 9.99 2.30 14.26
N ASP A 283 11.00 3.09 13.91
CA ASP A 283 10.93 4.54 13.76
C ASP A 283 10.75 4.99 12.29
N GLY A 284 10.41 4.08 11.39
CA GLY A 284 10.04 4.39 10.01
C GLY A 284 8.93 5.43 9.94
N ARG A 285 8.90 6.22 8.85
CA ARG A 285 7.91 7.27 8.61
C ARG A 285 7.16 7.01 7.32
N TYR A 286 6.12 7.78 7.07
CA TYR A 286 5.28 7.67 5.89
C TYR A 286 5.34 8.94 5.07
N LEU A 287 5.47 8.77 3.78
CA LEU A 287 5.30 9.85 2.81
C LEU A 287 4.04 9.55 2.01
N TRP A 288 2.96 10.27 2.35
CA TRP A 288 1.74 10.24 1.57
C TRP A 288 1.51 11.62 0.98
N MET A 289 1.34 11.66 -0.34
CA MET A 289 1.14 12.88 -1.10
C MET A 289 0.12 12.67 -2.21
N PRO A 290 -0.75 13.66 -2.50
CA PRO A 290 -1.54 13.62 -3.72
C PRO A 290 -0.60 13.71 -4.93
N LEU A 291 -0.83 12.83 -5.89
CA LEU A 291 -0.11 12.83 -7.16
C LEU A 291 -0.74 13.80 -8.14
N GLU A 292 0.10 14.46 -8.93
CA GLU A 292 -0.33 15.10 -10.16
C GLU A 292 -0.37 14.03 -11.25
N ILE A 293 -1.58 13.61 -11.64
CA ILE A 293 -1.80 12.47 -12.52
C ILE A 293 -2.81 12.78 -13.62
N GLY A 294 -2.55 12.30 -14.82
CA GLY A 294 -3.43 12.40 -15.99
C GLY A 294 -2.65 12.53 -17.30
N ASP A 295 -3.29 12.22 -18.41
CA ASP A 295 -2.74 12.33 -19.78
C ASP A 295 -1.37 11.68 -19.95
N GLY A 296 -1.17 10.52 -19.29
CA GLY A 296 0.08 9.77 -19.32
C GLY A 296 1.20 10.34 -18.45
N LYS A 297 0.92 11.41 -17.68
CA LYS A 297 1.87 12.01 -16.75
C LYS A 297 1.57 11.58 -15.32
N LEU A 298 2.62 11.40 -14.55
CA LEU A 298 2.56 11.13 -13.12
C LEU A 298 3.71 11.86 -12.43
N TRP A 299 3.40 12.69 -11.45
CA TRP A 299 4.40 13.44 -10.74
C TRP A 299 4.10 13.49 -9.24
N LEU A 300 5.14 13.24 -8.43
CA LEU A 300 5.11 13.41 -6.98
C LEU A 300 5.68 14.80 -6.64
N PRO A 301 4.83 15.74 -6.23
CA PRO A 301 5.27 17.08 -5.87
C PRO A 301 6.12 17.07 -4.61
N GLU A 302 6.85 18.17 -4.37
CA GLU A 302 7.61 18.35 -3.13
C GLU A 302 6.69 18.22 -1.90
N PRO A 303 7.06 17.39 -0.91
CA PRO A 303 6.24 17.14 0.26
C PRO A 303 5.98 18.41 1.07
N LYS A 304 4.72 18.70 1.27
CA LYS A 304 4.20 19.77 2.14
C LYS A 304 2.99 19.25 2.90
N PRO A 305 2.67 19.79 4.07
CA PRO A 305 1.43 19.45 4.76
C PRO A 305 0.22 19.70 3.84
N TRP A 306 -0.71 18.76 3.81
CA TRP A 306 -1.88 18.81 2.94
C TRP A 306 -3.11 18.18 3.58
N THR A 307 -4.28 18.46 3.03
CA THR A 307 -5.57 17.96 3.51
C THR A 307 -6.31 17.24 2.39
N ILE A 308 -7.21 16.34 2.77
CA ILE A 308 -8.13 15.67 1.86
C ILE A 308 -9.55 15.67 2.43
N ASN A 309 -10.52 15.90 1.55
CA ASN A 309 -11.91 15.61 1.81
C ASN A 309 -12.29 14.32 1.05
N VAL A 310 -12.35 13.20 1.72
CA VAL A 310 -12.63 11.91 1.10
C VAL A 310 -14.03 11.77 0.50
N LYS A 311 -14.95 12.69 0.84
CA LYS A 311 -16.32 12.72 0.26
C LYS A 311 -16.35 13.45 -1.07
N THR A 312 -15.58 14.52 -1.20
CA THR A 312 -15.48 15.30 -2.44
C THR A 312 -14.31 14.87 -3.31
N GLY A 313 -13.30 14.18 -2.74
CA GLY A 313 -12.06 13.80 -3.41
C GLY A 313 -11.05 14.95 -3.55
N GLU A 314 -11.39 16.14 -3.02
CA GLU A 314 -10.56 17.34 -3.14
C GLU A 314 -9.39 17.30 -2.16
N THR A 315 -8.24 17.74 -2.63
CA THR A 315 -7.00 17.90 -1.85
C THR A 315 -6.56 19.35 -1.90
N ALA A 316 -5.97 19.85 -0.83
CA ALA A 316 -5.39 21.18 -0.76
C ALA A 316 -4.13 21.17 0.09
N LEU A 317 -3.19 22.10 -0.16
CA LEU A 317 -2.13 22.36 0.79
C LEU A 317 -2.75 22.85 2.11
N ALA A 318 -2.20 22.38 3.22
CA ALA A 318 -2.64 22.91 4.52
C ALA A 318 -2.23 24.37 4.64
N ALA A 319 -3.12 25.20 5.21
CA ALA A 319 -2.73 26.56 5.56
C ALA A 319 -1.56 26.48 6.54
N ASN A 320 -0.56 27.37 6.37
CA ASN A 320 0.49 27.51 7.36
C ASN A 320 -0.16 27.82 8.72
N PRO A 321 0.26 27.14 9.80
CA PRO A 321 -0.28 27.38 11.14
C PRO A 321 -0.03 28.80 11.62
#